data_8472e0ed96f67960ba4a803c8132c9d3
#
_entry.id   8472e0ed96f67960ba4a803c8132c9d3
#
_cell.length_a   1.000
_cell.length_b   1.000
_cell.length_c   1.000
_cell.angle_alpha   90.00
_cell.angle_beta   90.00
_cell.angle_gamma   90.00
#
_symmetry.space_group_name_H-M   'P 1'
#
loop_
_entity.id
_entity.type
_entity.pdbx_description
1 polymer ?
#
loop_
_entity_poly.entity_id
_entity_poly.type
_entity_poly.pdbx_seq_one_letter_code
_entity_poly.pdbx_strand_id
1 'polypeptide(L)' 'MPKLPVVSGKDLVKILNKIGFIELRQVGSHKFLHHKDGRRVVVPVHGNKDIPQGTLLSILKSIEISKEDFINML' A
#
# COMPACT_ATOMS: atom_id res chain seq x y z
N MET A 1 19.37 -3.47 -8.75
CA MET A 1 17.95 -3.59 -8.40
C MET A 1 17.50 -2.37 -7.61
N PRO A 2 16.40 -1.75 -8.00
CA PRO A 2 15.91 -0.60 -7.24
C PRO A 2 15.43 -1.05 -5.86
N LYS A 3 15.78 -0.27 -4.85
CA LYS A 3 15.27 -0.48 -3.51
C LYS A 3 13.87 0.11 -3.41
N LEU A 4 12.99 -0.54 -2.62
CA LEU A 4 11.72 0.06 -2.31
C LEU A 4 11.94 1.32 -1.46
N PRO A 5 11.22 2.40 -1.76
CA PRO A 5 11.28 3.59 -0.92
C PRO A 5 10.66 3.31 0.45
N VAL A 6 11.08 4.10 1.44
CA VAL A 6 10.50 4.03 2.78
C VAL A 6 9.22 4.86 2.77
N VAL A 7 8.10 4.23 3.09
CA VAL A 7 6.79 4.91 3.15
C VAL A 7 6.05 4.53 4.41
N SER A 8 5.25 5.45 4.93
CA SER A 8 4.34 5.16 6.03
C SER A 8 3.07 4.52 5.48
N GLY A 9 2.24 3.95 6.38
CA GLY A 9 0.95 3.43 5.99
C GLY A 9 0.06 4.49 5.36
N LYS A 10 0.09 5.71 5.91
CA LYS A 10 -0.68 6.84 5.36
C LYS A 10 -0.24 7.18 3.93
N ASP A 11 1.06 7.19 3.69
CA ASP A 11 1.60 7.48 2.36
C ASP A 11 1.20 6.40 1.37
N LEU A 12 1.28 5.13 1.79
CA LEU A 12 0.89 4.02 0.92
C LEU A 12 -0.59 4.11 0.56
N VAL A 13 -1.47 4.42 1.53
CA VAL A 13 -2.90 4.59 1.26
C VAL A 13 -3.13 5.69 0.23
N LYS A 14 -2.44 6.83 0.35
CA LYS A 14 -2.56 7.92 -0.63
C LYS A 14 -2.13 7.49 -2.03
N ILE A 15 -1.03 6.75 -2.11
CA ILE A 15 -0.53 6.26 -3.40
C ILE A 15 -1.54 5.30 -4.02
N LEU A 16 -2.07 4.36 -3.24
CA LEU A 16 -3.04 3.40 -3.72
C LEU A 16 -4.36 4.06 -4.12
N ASN A 17 -4.78 5.11 -3.41
CA ASN A 17 -5.97 5.87 -3.79
C ASN A 17 -5.84 6.48 -5.19
N LYS A 18 -4.63 6.92 -5.54
CA LYS A 18 -4.39 7.52 -6.87
C LYS A 18 -4.58 6.52 -8.01
N ILE A 19 -4.39 5.24 -7.75
CA ILE A 19 -4.52 4.20 -8.77
C ILE A 19 -5.84 3.45 -8.69
N GLY A 20 -6.79 3.94 -7.89
CA GLY A 20 -8.15 3.42 -7.88
C GLY A 20 -8.53 2.53 -6.70
N PHE A 21 -7.64 2.37 -5.71
CA PHE A 21 -8.01 1.68 -4.48
C PHE A 21 -8.84 2.60 -3.61
N ILE A 22 -9.95 2.08 -3.11
CA ILE A 22 -10.90 2.82 -2.29
C ILE A 22 -10.89 2.25 -0.88
N GLU A 23 -10.85 3.14 0.11
CA GLU A 23 -10.89 2.74 1.51
C GLU A 23 -12.29 2.27 1.87
N LEU A 24 -12.39 1.04 2.41
CA LEU A 24 -13.66 0.48 2.86
C LEU A 24 -13.90 0.76 4.35
N ARG A 25 -12.90 0.47 5.17
CA ARG A 25 -13.00 0.62 6.61
C ARG A 25 -11.63 0.52 7.24
N GLN A 26 -11.55 0.86 8.51
CA GLN A 26 -10.34 0.67 9.31
C GLN A 26 -10.73 -0.08 10.58
N VAL A 27 -9.96 -1.12 10.90
CA VAL A 27 -10.12 -1.90 12.13
C VAL A 27 -8.81 -1.81 12.89
N GLY A 28 -8.80 -1.10 14.02
CA GLY A 28 -7.58 -0.81 14.75
C GLY A 28 -6.60 -0.07 13.88
N SER A 29 -5.41 -0.62 13.68
CA SER A 29 -4.37 -0.03 12.86
C SER A 29 -4.34 -0.60 11.43
N HIS A 30 -5.34 -1.38 11.03
CA HIS A 30 -5.40 -1.98 9.70
C HIS A 30 -6.49 -1.30 8.87
N LYS A 31 -6.10 -0.74 7.74
CA LYS A 31 -7.03 -0.11 6.81
C LYS A 31 -7.28 -1.04 5.65
N PHE A 32 -8.55 -1.28 5.35
CA PHE A 32 -8.98 -2.18 4.29
C PHE A 32 -9.34 -1.37 3.06
N LEU A 33 -8.72 -1.69 1.92
CA LEU A 33 -8.98 -1.04 0.65
C LEU A 33 -9.34 -2.08 -0.40
N HIS A 34 -10.08 -1.65 -1.43
CA HIS A 34 -10.34 -2.50 -2.57
C HIS A 34 -10.31 -1.70 -3.87
N HIS A 35 -10.09 -2.39 -4.96
CA HIS A 35 -10.09 -1.85 -6.30
C HIS A 35 -11.29 -2.41 -7.06
N LYS A 36 -11.87 -1.64 -7.97
CA LYS A 36 -13.01 -2.08 -8.78
C LYS A 36 -12.72 -3.31 -9.63
N ASP A 37 -11.44 -3.60 -9.89
CA ASP A 37 -11.02 -4.81 -10.62
C ASP A 37 -11.02 -6.07 -9.76
N GLY A 38 -11.36 -5.97 -8.47
CA GLY A 38 -11.45 -7.10 -7.55
C GLY A 38 -10.25 -7.26 -6.62
N ARG A 39 -9.19 -6.49 -6.81
CA ARG A 39 -8.03 -6.56 -5.91
C ARG A 39 -8.38 -5.99 -4.54
N ARG A 40 -7.87 -6.62 -3.49
CA ARG A 40 -8.08 -6.18 -2.10
C ARG A 40 -6.74 -6.12 -1.40
N VAL A 41 -6.62 -5.19 -0.46
CA VAL A 41 -5.39 -5.03 0.29
C VAL A 41 -5.68 -4.53 1.70
N VAL A 42 -4.82 -4.93 2.64
CA VAL A 42 -4.86 -4.43 4.02
C VAL A 42 -3.54 -3.71 4.26
N VAL A 43 -3.62 -2.44 4.66
CA VAL A 43 -2.46 -1.61 4.91
C VAL A 43 -2.35 -1.31 6.40
N PRO A 44 -1.22 -1.65 7.05
CA PRO A 44 -1.03 -1.27 8.44
C PRO A 44 -0.77 0.23 8.53
N VAL A 45 -1.54 0.93 9.36
CA VAL A 45 -1.41 2.37 9.56
C VAL A 45 -1.21 2.63 11.06
N HIS A 46 0.05 2.80 11.46
CA HIS A 46 0.44 3.06 12.85
C HIS A 46 0.96 4.49 12.99
N GLY A 47 0.06 5.46 13.01
CA GLY A 47 0.47 6.85 13.05
C GLY A 47 1.35 7.20 11.86
N ASN A 48 2.55 7.72 12.12
CA ASN A 48 3.50 8.10 11.08
C ASN A 48 4.61 7.07 10.89
N LYS A 49 4.46 5.88 11.47
CA LYS A 49 5.49 4.85 11.36
C LYS A 49 5.58 4.30 9.95
N ASP A 50 6.82 4.04 9.54
CA ASP A 50 7.09 3.45 8.22
C ASP A 50 6.72 1.98 8.20
N ILE A 51 6.27 1.53 7.03
CA ILE A 51 5.98 0.12 6.81
C ILE A 51 7.31 -0.62 6.63
N PRO A 52 7.53 -1.74 7.36
CA PRO A 52 8.74 -2.54 7.14
C PRO A 52 8.84 -2.97 5.67
N GLN A 53 10.06 -3.01 5.15
CA GLN A 53 10.30 -3.32 3.73
C GLN A 53 9.71 -4.66 3.30
N GLY A 54 9.86 -5.69 4.13
CA GLY A 54 9.27 -7.00 3.81
C GLY A 54 7.74 -6.96 3.73
N THR A 55 7.11 -6.21 4.63
CA THR A 55 5.66 -6.03 4.64
C THR A 55 5.22 -5.25 3.40
N LEU A 56 5.92 -4.19 3.05
CA LEU A 56 5.61 -3.40 1.87
C LEU A 56 5.71 -4.25 0.61
N LEU A 57 6.76 -5.04 0.48
CA LEU A 57 6.93 -5.94 -0.66
C LEU A 57 5.79 -6.95 -0.76
N SER A 58 5.40 -7.54 0.38
CA SER A 58 4.27 -8.49 0.42
C SER A 58 2.97 -7.83 -0.02
N ILE A 59 2.72 -6.61 0.42
CA ILE A 59 1.53 -5.85 0.02
C ILE A 59 1.52 -5.64 -1.48
N LEU A 60 2.62 -5.16 -2.04
CA LEU A 60 2.72 -4.90 -3.48
C LEU A 60 2.54 -6.16 -4.31
N LYS A 61 3.13 -7.27 -3.87
CA LYS A 61 2.96 -8.57 -4.55
C LYS A 61 1.51 -9.02 -4.53
N SER A 62 0.82 -8.83 -3.41
CA SER A 62 -0.58 -9.27 -3.28
C SER A 62 -1.52 -8.54 -4.23
N ILE A 63 -1.16 -7.35 -4.66
CA ILE A 63 -1.97 -6.54 -5.59
C ILE A 63 -1.31 -6.39 -6.96
N GLU A 64 -0.31 -7.22 -7.24
CA GLU A 64 0.33 -7.32 -8.56
C GLU A 64 0.98 -6.02 -9.04
N ILE A 65 1.60 -5.30 -8.12
CA ILE A 65 2.36 -4.08 -8.44
C ILE A 65 3.84 -4.38 -8.28
N SER A 66 4.62 -4.16 -9.33
CA SER A 66 6.07 -4.34 -9.29
C SER A 66 6.74 -3.20 -8.52
N LYS A 67 7.98 -3.44 -8.07
CA LYS A 67 8.78 -2.39 -7.41
C LYS A 67 8.94 -1.18 -8.32
N GLU A 68 9.21 -1.43 -9.60
CA GLU A 68 9.42 -0.37 -10.57
C GLU A 68 8.17 0.47 -10.76
N ASP A 69 7.02 -0.18 -10.91
CA ASP A 69 5.75 0.52 -11.04
C ASP A 69 5.46 1.36 -9.80
N PHE A 70 5.72 0.81 -8.62
CA PHE A 70 5.51 1.52 -7.37
C PHE A 70 6.39 2.76 -7.29
N ILE A 71 7.66 2.64 -7.64
CA ILE A 71 8.59 3.78 -7.63
C ILE A 71 8.10 4.87 -8.58
N ASN A 72 7.58 4.49 -9.73
CA ASN A 72 7.06 5.43 -10.72
C ASN A 72 5.78 6.15 -10.28
N MET A 73 5.11 5.65 -9.26
CA MET A 73 3.91 6.28 -8.70
C MET A 73 4.21 7.38 -7.68
N LEU A 74 5.44 7.49 -7.25
CA LEU A 74 5.82 8.43 -6.20
C LEU A 74 5.95 9.86 -6.71
#